data_6f90f80dbe031e9833120727ca243c14
#
_entry.id   6f90f80dbe031e9833120727ca243c14
#
_cell.length_a   1.000
_cell.length_b   1.000
_cell.length_c   1.000
_cell.angle_alpha   90.00
_cell.angle_beta   90.00
_cell.angle_gamma   90.00
#
_symmetry.space_group_name_H-M   'P 1'
#
loop_
_entity.id
_entity.type
_entity.pdbx_description
1 polymer ?
#
loop_
_entity_poly.entity_id
_entity_poly.type
_entity_poly.pdbx_seq_one_letter_code
_entity_poly.pdbx_strand_id
1 'polypeptide(L)'
;MNPPTALDGLWRPVYAEMDGEEAPKMMLDKMEIELTGGEYAVRFGGITADQGTYQVDADGLTLFGMTGPNAGRTIPCLYKFSGDILSVCYGLSGTRPDKFKTAQDQQRYLANYQRKSV
;
A
#
# COMPACT_ATOMS: atom_id res chain seq x y z
N MET A 1 -5.04 2.65 -23.89
CA MET A 1 -4.17 1.88 -22.99
C MET A 1 -3.27 2.83 -22.22
N ASN A 2 -3.27 2.75 -20.91
CA ASN A 2 -2.40 3.58 -20.08
C ASN A 2 -0.99 2.98 -20.07
N PRO A 3 0.04 3.81 -20.16
CA PRO A 3 1.40 3.30 -20.04
C PRO A 3 1.63 2.75 -18.63
N PRO A 4 2.55 1.80 -18.48
CA PRO A 4 2.91 1.32 -17.14
C PRO A 4 3.38 2.49 -16.30
N THR A 5 2.97 2.52 -15.03
CA THR A 5 3.43 3.55 -14.10
C THR A 5 4.68 3.05 -13.38
N ALA A 6 5.39 3.97 -12.72
CA ALA A 6 6.52 3.58 -11.88
C ALA A 6 6.06 2.70 -10.70
N LEU A 7 4.76 2.68 -10.42
CA LEU A 7 4.19 1.86 -9.35
C LEU A 7 4.00 0.40 -9.76
N ASP A 8 3.93 0.11 -11.07
CA ASP A 8 3.69 -1.26 -11.52
C ASP A 8 4.83 -2.18 -11.08
N GLY A 9 4.46 -3.35 -10.55
CA GLY A 9 5.42 -4.37 -10.14
C GLY A 9 4.99 -5.12 -8.90
N LEU A 10 5.89 -5.99 -8.45
CA LEU A 10 5.74 -6.73 -7.20
C LEU A 10 6.57 -6.04 -6.13
N TRP A 11 5.96 -5.80 -4.98
CA TRP A 11 6.58 -5.07 -3.89
C TRP A 11 6.51 -5.88 -2.60
N ARG A 12 7.60 -5.87 -1.84
CA ARG A 12 7.68 -6.54 -0.53
C ARG A 12 7.87 -5.50 0.55
N PRO A 13 7.06 -5.54 1.63
CA PRO A 13 7.29 -4.60 2.72
C PRO A 13 8.58 -4.94 3.46
N VAL A 14 9.41 -3.93 3.66
CA VAL A 14 10.63 -4.05 4.47
C VAL A 14 10.47 -3.36 5.82
N TYR A 15 9.43 -2.55 5.95
CA TYR A 15 9.07 -1.87 7.18
C TYR A 15 7.59 -1.51 7.10
N ALA A 16 6.88 -1.62 8.20
CA ALA A 16 5.50 -1.15 8.28
C ALA A 16 5.17 -0.78 9.72
N GLU A 17 4.27 0.18 9.88
CA GLU A 17 3.77 0.56 11.18
C GLU A 17 2.31 1.00 11.08
N MET A 18 1.57 0.81 12.17
CA MET A 18 0.20 1.22 12.29
C MET A 18 -0.02 1.77 13.68
N ASP A 19 -0.65 2.94 13.77
CA ASP A 19 -0.93 3.62 15.04
C ASP A 19 0.34 3.81 15.90
N GLY A 20 1.49 4.02 15.23
CA GLY A 20 2.76 4.21 15.91
C GLY A 20 3.47 2.94 16.30
N GLU A 21 2.91 1.77 16.00
CA GLU A 21 3.50 0.48 16.35
C GLU A 21 4.04 -0.23 15.11
N GLU A 22 5.29 -0.69 15.21
CA GLU A 22 5.97 -1.38 14.11
C GLU A 22 5.45 -2.80 13.96
N ALA A 23 5.22 -3.21 12.72
CA ALA A 23 4.81 -4.58 12.42
C ALA A 23 5.98 -5.55 12.57
N PRO A 24 5.75 -6.77 13.10
CA PRO A 24 6.80 -7.76 13.23
C PRO A 24 7.37 -8.17 11.86
N LYS A 25 8.69 -8.36 11.81
CA LYS A 25 9.36 -8.79 10.59
C LYS A 25 8.79 -10.10 10.05
N MET A 26 8.43 -11.01 10.94
CA MET A 26 7.86 -12.30 10.55
C MET A 26 6.59 -12.15 9.72
N MET A 27 5.78 -11.13 10.04
CA MET A 27 4.58 -10.82 9.27
C MET A 27 4.95 -10.22 7.92
N LEU A 28 5.89 -9.28 7.90
CA LEU A 28 6.33 -8.62 6.67
C LEU A 28 6.90 -9.61 5.66
N ASP A 29 7.62 -10.61 6.13
CA ASP A 29 8.26 -11.59 5.25
C ASP A 29 7.26 -12.44 4.47
N LYS A 30 6.00 -12.48 4.89
CA LYS A 30 4.94 -13.24 4.22
C LYS A 30 4.06 -12.39 3.34
N MET A 31 4.25 -11.07 3.34
CA MET A 31 3.40 -10.15 2.60
C MET A 31 4.01 -9.73 1.28
N GLU A 32 3.16 -9.54 0.30
CA GLU A 32 3.56 -8.88 -0.94
C GLU A 32 2.37 -8.12 -1.50
N ILE A 33 2.65 -7.07 -2.26
CA ILE A 33 1.62 -6.34 -2.98
C ILE A 33 2.00 -6.27 -4.45
N GLU A 34 1.05 -6.56 -5.31
CA GLU A 34 1.23 -6.42 -6.75
C GLU A 34 0.40 -5.26 -7.25
N LEU A 35 1.04 -4.37 -8.03
CA LEU A 35 0.38 -3.24 -8.68
C LEU A 35 0.59 -3.41 -10.17
N THR A 36 -0.50 -3.52 -10.94
CA THR A 36 -0.40 -3.76 -12.37
C THR A 36 -1.61 -3.17 -13.09
N GLY A 37 -1.35 -2.20 -13.99
CA GLY A 37 -2.40 -1.70 -14.87
C GLY A 37 -3.60 -1.10 -14.17
N GLY A 38 -3.42 -0.47 -13.00
CA GLY A 38 -4.51 0.12 -12.24
C GLY A 38 -5.21 -0.84 -11.29
N GLU A 39 -4.68 -2.05 -11.12
CA GLU A 39 -5.21 -3.04 -10.18
C GLU A 39 -4.18 -3.35 -9.11
N TYR A 40 -4.65 -3.63 -7.89
CA TYR A 40 -3.77 -4.05 -6.81
C TYR A 40 -4.24 -5.38 -6.21
N ALA A 41 -3.28 -6.14 -5.72
CA ALA A 41 -3.55 -7.37 -4.97
C ALA A 41 -2.55 -7.47 -3.82
N VAL A 42 -3.06 -7.72 -2.62
CA VAL A 42 -2.24 -7.96 -1.44
C VAL A 42 -2.30 -9.45 -1.14
N ARG A 43 -1.14 -10.08 -1.04
CA ARG A 43 -1.05 -11.50 -0.73
C ARG A 43 -0.34 -11.71 0.59
N PHE A 44 -0.77 -12.72 1.31
CA PHE A 44 -0.15 -13.14 2.56
C PHE A 44 0.05 -14.64 2.48
N GLY A 45 1.31 -15.08 2.55
CA GLY A 45 1.63 -16.50 2.40
C GLY A 45 1.23 -17.06 1.04
N GLY A 46 1.24 -16.24 0.00
CA GLY A 46 0.87 -16.65 -1.36
C GLY A 46 -0.63 -16.62 -1.64
N ILE A 47 -1.45 -16.29 -0.65
CA ILE A 47 -2.90 -16.25 -0.79
C ILE A 47 -3.37 -14.81 -0.90
N THR A 48 -4.18 -14.49 -1.91
CA THR A 48 -4.72 -13.14 -2.07
C THR A 48 -5.69 -12.84 -0.93
N ALA A 49 -5.34 -11.83 -0.13
CA ALA A 49 -6.11 -11.42 1.04
C ALA A 49 -6.96 -10.19 0.77
N ASP A 50 -6.57 -9.36 -0.20
CA ASP A 50 -7.25 -8.11 -0.51
C ASP A 50 -6.94 -7.74 -1.95
N GLN A 51 -7.92 -7.21 -2.68
CA GLN A 51 -7.66 -6.75 -4.03
C GLN A 51 -8.68 -5.70 -4.47
N GLY A 52 -8.29 -4.90 -5.46
CA GLY A 52 -9.13 -3.85 -6.00
C GLY A 52 -8.41 -3.10 -7.09
N THR A 53 -8.76 -1.82 -7.24
CA THR A 53 -8.17 -0.94 -8.23
C THR A 53 -7.50 0.25 -7.56
N TYR A 54 -6.68 0.97 -8.30
CA TYR A 54 -6.07 2.19 -7.79
C TYR A 54 -5.98 3.26 -8.87
N GLN A 55 -5.92 4.50 -8.44
CA GLN A 55 -5.70 5.66 -9.30
C GLN A 55 -4.59 6.51 -8.72
N VAL A 56 -3.79 7.10 -9.60
CA VAL A 56 -2.72 8.04 -9.25
C VAL A 56 -3.15 9.42 -9.74
N ASP A 57 -3.05 10.41 -8.87
CA ASP A 57 -3.37 11.79 -9.24
C ASP A 57 -2.35 12.74 -8.59
N ALA A 58 -2.57 14.05 -8.72
CA ALA A 58 -1.65 15.05 -8.20
C ALA A 58 -1.53 15.01 -6.68
N ASP A 59 -2.55 14.52 -5.99
CA ASP A 59 -2.58 14.47 -4.52
C ASP A 59 -2.04 13.16 -3.95
N GLY A 60 -1.81 12.16 -4.79
CA GLY A 60 -1.27 10.90 -4.36
C GLY A 60 -1.91 9.69 -5.03
N LEU A 61 -2.16 8.68 -4.23
CA LEU A 61 -2.67 7.38 -4.66
C LEU A 61 -3.98 7.09 -3.95
N THR A 62 -4.98 6.59 -4.67
CA THR A 62 -6.24 6.20 -4.05
C THR A 62 -6.56 4.76 -4.41
N LEU A 63 -6.85 3.94 -3.39
CA LEU A 63 -7.24 2.56 -3.57
C LEU A 63 -8.75 2.42 -3.45
N PHE A 64 -9.32 1.54 -4.27
CA PHE A 64 -10.74 1.19 -4.24
C PHE A 64 -10.85 -0.31 -4.03
N GLY A 65 -11.22 -0.72 -2.82
CA GLY A 65 -11.31 -2.14 -2.47
C GLY A 65 -12.49 -2.82 -3.16
N MET A 66 -12.25 -4.00 -3.72
CA MET A 66 -13.29 -4.78 -4.38
C MET A 66 -13.58 -6.08 -3.66
N THR A 67 -12.55 -6.75 -3.16
CA THR A 67 -12.72 -7.97 -2.37
C THR A 67 -11.81 -7.91 -1.16
N GLY A 68 -12.10 -8.71 -0.12
CA GLY A 68 -11.31 -8.75 1.09
C GLY A 68 -11.79 -7.74 2.13
N PRO A 69 -10.99 -7.48 3.15
CA PRO A 69 -11.39 -6.61 4.27
C PRO A 69 -11.74 -5.18 3.85
N ASN A 70 -11.18 -4.72 2.73
CA ASN A 70 -11.41 -3.35 2.26
C ASN A 70 -12.45 -3.24 1.15
N ALA A 71 -13.23 -4.30 0.93
CA ALA A 71 -14.28 -4.29 -0.10
C ALA A 71 -15.24 -3.12 0.12
N GLY A 72 -15.46 -2.34 -0.94
CA GLY A 72 -16.35 -1.17 -0.90
C GLY A 72 -15.75 0.07 -0.27
N ARG A 73 -14.48 0.02 0.16
CA ARG A 73 -13.81 1.15 0.79
C ARG A 73 -12.97 1.92 -0.22
N THR A 74 -12.89 3.24 0.00
CA THR A 74 -11.98 4.12 -0.73
C THR A 74 -10.90 4.55 0.24
N ILE A 75 -9.64 4.29 -0.11
CA ILE A 75 -8.51 4.54 0.78
C ILE A 75 -7.55 5.54 0.12
N PRO A 76 -7.60 6.82 0.52
CA PRO A 76 -6.66 7.81 -0.01
C PRO A 76 -5.29 7.64 0.65
N CYS A 77 -4.22 7.72 -0.14
CA CYS A 77 -2.87 7.47 0.33
C CYS A 77 -1.91 8.56 -0.14
N LEU A 78 -0.82 8.73 0.61
CA LEU A 78 0.38 9.41 0.14
C LEU A 78 1.39 8.36 -0.31
N TYR A 79 2.17 8.65 -1.34
CA TYR A 79 3.27 7.78 -1.71
C TYR A 79 4.46 8.60 -2.17
N LYS A 80 5.65 8.01 -2.04
CA LYS A 80 6.88 8.61 -2.57
C LYS A 80 7.88 7.52 -2.86
N PHE A 81 8.80 7.81 -3.77
CA PHE A 81 9.94 6.97 -4.04
C PHE A 81 11.19 7.56 -3.39
N SER A 82 12.02 6.71 -2.82
CA SER A 82 13.33 7.09 -2.30
C SER A 82 14.29 5.98 -2.71
N GLY A 83 15.00 6.20 -3.84
CA GLY A 83 15.79 5.13 -4.44
C GLY A 83 14.89 3.98 -4.87
N ASP A 84 15.19 2.77 -4.38
CA ASP A 84 14.41 1.57 -4.70
C ASP A 84 13.24 1.34 -3.75
N ILE A 85 13.03 2.26 -2.82
CA ILE A 85 11.99 2.13 -1.81
C ILE A 85 10.76 2.94 -2.19
N LEU A 86 9.61 2.30 -2.16
CA LEU A 86 8.31 2.94 -2.29
C LEU A 86 7.70 3.04 -0.90
N SER A 87 7.44 4.27 -0.44
CA SER A 87 6.76 4.49 0.82
C SER A 87 5.31 4.86 0.55
N VAL A 88 4.38 4.20 1.24
CA VAL A 88 2.95 4.48 1.12
C VAL A 88 2.37 4.65 2.50
N CYS A 89 1.67 5.76 2.72
CA CYS A 89 0.91 5.98 3.94
C CYS A 89 -0.58 5.94 3.58
N TYR A 90 -1.28 4.96 4.13
CA TYR A 90 -2.68 4.68 3.82
C TYR A 90 -3.59 5.38 4.81
N GLY A 91 -4.57 6.14 4.31
CA GLY A 91 -5.57 6.79 5.16
C GLY A 91 -6.77 5.88 5.38
N LEU A 92 -6.67 4.97 6.35
CA LEU A 92 -7.71 3.97 6.58
C LEU A 92 -9.00 4.58 7.12
N SER A 93 -8.95 5.81 7.64
CA SER A 93 -10.14 6.53 8.08
C SER A 93 -10.95 7.13 6.92
N GLY A 94 -10.39 7.11 5.71
CA GLY A 94 -11.00 7.77 4.55
C GLY A 94 -10.46 9.17 4.30
N THR A 95 -9.52 9.62 5.13
CA THR A 95 -8.89 10.93 4.99
C THR A 95 -7.45 10.73 4.51
N ARG A 96 -7.04 11.50 3.49
CA ARG A 96 -5.68 11.38 2.96
C ARG A 96 -4.67 11.86 4.00
N PRO A 97 -3.65 11.05 4.32
CA PRO A 97 -2.59 11.48 5.21
C PRO A 97 -1.83 12.67 4.63
N ASP A 98 -1.36 13.54 5.49
CA ASP A 98 -0.55 14.69 5.10
C ASP A 98 0.95 14.47 5.33
N LYS A 99 1.30 13.35 5.97
CA LYS A 99 2.68 13.01 6.32
C LYS A 99 2.88 11.51 6.26
N PHE A 100 4.14 11.09 6.08
CA PHE A 100 4.52 9.68 6.14
C PHE A 100 4.80 9.29 7.59
N LYS A 101 3.76 9.30 8.39
CA LYS A 101 3.86 9.06 9.82
C LYS A 101 2.54 8.51 10.35
N THR A 102 2.62 7.60 11.31
CA THR A 102 1.45 7.10 12.00
C THR A 102 1.53 7.48 13.49
N ALA A 103 0.38 7.57 14.12
CA ALA A 103 0.27 7.81 15.55
C ALA A 103 -1.02 7.16 16.02
N GLN A 104 -1.16 7.04 17.33
CA GLN A 104 -2.35 6.45 17.92
C GLN A 104 -3.60 7.22 17.47
N ASP A 105 -4.68 6.51 17.20
CA ASP A 105 -5.99 7.05 16.83
C ASP A 105 -6.08 7.76 15.49
N GLN A 106 -5.06 7.67 14.65
CA GLN A 106 -5.10 8.28 13.30
C GLN A 106 -5.60 7.32 12.23
N GLN A 107 -5.66 6.02 12.50
CA GLN A 107 -6.05 5.00 11.53
C GLN A 107 -5.25 5.12 10.23
N ARG A 108 -3.94 5.25 10.38
CA ARG A 108 -3.00 5.30 9.27
C ARG A 108 -2.12 4.06 9.30
N TYR A 109 -1.82 3.53 8.11
CA TYR A 109 -0.88 2.43 7.94
C TYR A 109 0.25 2.93 7.04
N LEU A 110 1.49 2.84 7.51
CA LEU A 110 2.67 3.25 6.75
C LEU A 110 3.46 2.01 6.40
N ALA A 111 3.80 1.85 5.13
CA ALA A 111 4.63 0.75 4.70
C ALA A 111 5.71 1.24 3.74
N ASN A 112 6.92 0.72 3.92
CA ASN A 112 8.02 0.92 3.00
C ASN A 112 8.22 -0.38 2.25
N TYR A 113 8.17 -0.31 0.93
CA TYR A 113 8.26 -1.48 0.07
C TYR A 113 9.52 -1.44 -0.76
N GLN A 114 10.09 -2.60 -0.97
CA GLN A 114 11.18 -2.78 -1.92
C GLN A 114 10.65 -3.57 -3.11
N ARG A 115 11.04 -3.17 -4.32
CA ARG A 115 10.62 -3.88 -5.52
C ARG A 115 11.23 -5.28 -5.51
N LYS A 116 10.37 -6.28 -5.70
CA LYS A 116 10.82 -7.66 -5.77
C LYS A 116 11.44 -7.91 -7.14
N SER A 117 12.66 -8.42 -7.16
CA SER A 117 13.33 -8.81 -8.40
C SER A 117 12.65 -10.03 -9.00
N VAL A 118 12.54 -10.01 -10.31
CA VAL A 118 11.96 -11.14 -11.04
C VAL A 118 13.07 -12.12 -11.41
#